data_279477304ffe12ea7eac66e8ae89d649
#
_entry.id   279477304ffe12ea7eac66e8ae89d649
#
_cell.length_a   1.000
_cell.length_b   1.000
_cell.length_c   1.000
_cell.angle_alpha   90.00
_cell.angle_beta   90.00
_cell.angle_gamma   90.00
#
_symmetry.space_group_name_H-M   'P 1'
#
loop_
_entity.id
_entity.type
_entity.pdbx_description
1 polymer ?
#
loop_
_entity_poly.entity_id
_entity_poly.type
_entity_poly.pdbx_seq_one_letter_code
_entity_poly.pdbx_strand_id
1 'polypeptide(L)'
;AGQGRQGGPAQAPAPPPTAQAAAPTDLTGTWAAVVTEDWRWRMVMPPKGDAASIPANRAAIQASEQWDPAADIAAGEQCKAWGAPGVMRMPTRIRVSWQDIQTLKLEFDNGTQTRLLHFDRAAQPPARPDYQGFSAARWETVPEGQGQIAAGGGRGGGPALSGGLKVVTTRMRPGYMRRNGVPYS
;
A
#
# COMPACT_ATOMS: atom_id res chain seq x y z
N ALA A 1 -20.21 51.71 -36.36
CA ALA A 1 -20.48 50.29 -36.61
C ALA A 1 -19.70 49.48 -35.62
N GLY A 2 -20.34 49.01 -34.51
CA GLY A 2 -19.74 48.17 -33.49
C GLY A 2 -20.06 46.73 -33.81
N GLN A 3 -19.03 45.91 -34.03
CA GLN A 3 -19.17 44.46 -34.16
C GLN A 3 -19.24 43.85 -32.76
N GLY A 4 -20.42 43.33 -32.38
CA GLY A 4 -20.63 42.55 -31.19
C GLY A 4 -19.85 41.21 -31.30
N ARG A 5 -18.91 40.95 -30.38
CA ARG A 5 -18.30 39.62 -30.19
C ARG A 5 -19.40 38.69 -29.69
N GLN A 6 -19.83 37.76 -30.51
CA GLN A 6 -20.65 36.63 -30.09
C GLN A 6 -19.73 35.72 -29.26
N GLY A 7 -19.97 35.63 -27.94
CA GLY A 7 -19.36 34.65 -27.06
C GLY A 7 -19.81 33.26 -27.48
N GLY A 8 -18.89 32.40 -27.94
CA GLY A 8 -19.16 30.99 -28.17
C GLY A 8 -19.65 30.29 -26.90
N PRO A 9 -20.40 29.18 -27.01
CA PRO A 9 -20.88 28.44 -25.84
C PRO A 9 -19.71 28.04 -24.95
N ALA A 10 -19.85 28.30 -23.65
CA ALA A 10 -18.86 27.90 -22.65
C ALA A 10 -18.68 26.38 -22.71
N GLN A 11 -17.48 25.95 -23.03
CA GLN A 11 -17.12 24.53 -23.06
C GLN A 11 -17.25 23.94 -21.66
N ALA A 12 -18.00 22.86 -21.49
CA ALA A 12 -18.13 22.19 -20.22
C ALA A 12 -16.73 21.79 -19.70
N PRO A 13 -16.46 21.91 -18.38
CA PRO A 13 -15.18 21.52 -17.81
C PRO A 13 -14.89 20.06 -18.14
N ALA A 14 -13.65 19.78 -18.54
CA ALA A 14 -13.20 18.40 -18.79
C ALA A 14 -13.37 17.53 -17.54
N PRO A 15 -13.77 16.26 -17.67
CA PRO A 15 -13.86 15.37 -16.51
C PRO A 15 -12.49 15.26 -15.83
N PRO A 16 -12.46 15.06 -14.49
CA PRO A 16 -11.19 14.90 -13.77
C PRO A 16 -10.44 13.69 -14.31
N PRO A 17 -9.09 13.73 -14.31
CA PRO A 17 -8.30 12.62 -14.78
C PRO A 17 -8.55 11.37 -13.94
N THR A 18 -8.47 10.19 -14.54
CA THR A 18 -8.54 8.92 -13.83
C THR A 18 -7.33 8.77 -12.89
N ALA A 19 -7.42 7.89 -11.88
CA ALA A 19 -6.31 7.66 -10.96
C ALA A 19 -5.05 7.18 -11.69
N GLN A 20 -5.22 6.36 -12.72
CA GLN A 20 -4.12 5.92 -13.58
C GLN A 20 -3.49 7.08 -14.36
N ALA A 21 -4.29 7.94 -14.97
CA ALA A 21 -3.79 9.09 -15.74
C ALA A 21 -3.18 10.18 -14.84
N ALA A 22 -3.62 10.27 -13.58
CA ALA A 22 -3.12 11.24 -12.60
C ALA A 22 -1.90 10.74 -11.82
N ALA A 23 -1.41 9.53 -12.08
CA ALA A 23 -0.27 8.96 -11.37
C ALA A 23 0.99 9.81 -11.60
N PRO A 24 1.65 10.31 -10.53
CA PRO A 24 2.85 11.13 -10.67
C PRO A 24 4.06 10.32 -11.16
N THR A 25 4.00 9.00 -11.03
CA THR A 25 4.98 8.06 -11.55
C THR A 25 4.30 6.74 -11.89
N ASP A 26 4.82 6.05 -12.88
CA ASP A 26 4.35 4.70 -13.22
C ASP A 26 4.93 3.69 -12.22
N LEU A 27 4.06 3.09 -11.42
CA LEU A 27 4.41 2.04 -10.46
C LEU A 27 4.23 0.64 -11.03
N THR A 28 3.74 0.49 -12.27
CA THR A 28 3.52 -0.84 -12.85
C THR A 28 4.83 -1.59 -13.08
N GLY A 29 4.76 -2.90 -12.97
CA GLY A 29 5.92 -3.76 -13.16
C GLY A 29 6.13 -4.78 -12.04
N THR A 30 7.27 -5.43 -12.07
CA THR A 30 7.69 -6.37 -11.03
C THR A 30 8.85 -5.78 -10.24
N TRP A 31 8.64 -5.67 -8.94
CA TRP A 31 9.57 -5.06 -8.01
C TRP A 31 10.12 -6.11 -7.06
N ALA A 32 11.39 -6.03 -6.75
CA ALA A 32 12.04 -6.85 -5.73
C ALA A 32 12.50 -5.97 -4.57
N ALA A 33 12.30 -6.45 -3.34
CA ALA A 33 12.74 -5.73 -2.17
C ALA A 33 14.28 -5.70 -2.10
N VAL A 34 14.85 -4.50 -1.97
CA VAL A 34 16.25 -4.33 -1.59
C VAL A 34 16.30 -4.34 -0.06
N VAL A 35 16.84 -5.40 0.51
CA VAL A 35 16.85 -5.61 1.96
C VAL A 35 18.21 -5.20 2.52
N THR A 36 18.50 -3.90 2.52
CA THR A 36 19.72 -3.33 3.12
C THR A 36 19.49 -2.88 4.56
N GLU A 37 18.26 -2.41 4.84
CA GLU A 37 17.83 -1.97 6.16
C GLU A 37 16.94 -3.02 6.79
N ASP A 38 16.97 -3.16 8.10
CA ASP A 38 16.17 -4.12 8.85
C ASP A 38 16.34 -5.58 8.40
N TRP A 39 17.43 -5.93 7.67
CA TRP A 39 17.61 -7.27 7.11
C TRP A 39 17.43 -8.36 8.14
N ARG A 40 17.91 -8.15 9.35
CA ARG A 40 17.79 -9.09 10.47
C ARG A 40 16.33 -9.44 10.80
N TRP A 41 15.43 -8.46 10.67
CA TRP A 41 14.01 -8.62 11.00
C TRP A 41 13.16 -9.03 9.80
N ARG A 42 13.69 -8.85 8.59
CA ARG A 42 12.98 -9.12 7.34
C ARG A 42 13.38 -10.48 6.74
N MET A 43 14.66 -10.83 6.79
CA MET A 43 15.20 -12.05 6.19
C MET A 43 15.20 -13.24 7.18
N VAL A 44 15.40 -12.99 8.45
CA VAL A 44 15.42 -14.02 9.50
C VAL A 44 14.13 -13.90 10.30
N MET A 45 13.49 -15.04 10.55
CA MET A 45 12.34 -15.06 11.47
C MET A 45 12.84 -14.78 12.88
N PRO A 46 12.42 -13.70 13.53
CA PRO A 46 12.81 -13.42 14.89
C PRO A 46 12.21 -14.44 15.87
N PRO A 47 12.80 -14.61 17.06
CA PRO A 47 12.23 -15.45 18.10
C PRO A 47 10.78 -15.07 18.42
N LYS A 48 10.01 -16.03 18.93
CA LYS A 48 8.65 -15.80 19.41
C LYS A 48 8.60 -14.59 20.33
N GLY A 49 7.66 -13.68 20.07
CA GLY A 49 7.45 -12.49 20.89
C GLY A 49 8.48 -11.37 20.73
N ASP A 50 9.53 -11.55 19.93
CA ASP A 50 10.50 -10.48 19.68
C ASP A 50 9.84 -9.34 18.89
N ALA A 51 9.56 -8.26 19.59
CA ALA A 51 8.97 -7.03 19.06
C ALA A 51 10.01 -5.92 18.82
N ALA A 52 11.30 -6.21 18.83
CA ALA A 52 12.33 -5.18 18.60
C ALA A 52 12.04 -4.40 17.31
N SER A 53 12.23 -3.09 17.34
CA SER A 53 11.89 -2.12 16.29
C SER A 53 10.38 -1.97 15.95
N ILE A 54 9.47 -2.61 16.71
CA ILE A 54 8.03 -2.39 16.61
C ILE A 54 7.57 -1.73 17.92
N PRO A 55 6.84 -0.60 17.88
CA PRO A 55 6.30 0.05 19.07
C PRO A 55 5.10 -0.74 19.62
N ALA A 56 5.37 -1.95 20.14
CA ALA A 56 4.35 -2.82 20.68
C ALA A 56 3.93 -2.36 22.09
N ASN A 57 2.62 -2.29 22.32
CA ASN A 57 2.10 -2.05 23.67
C ASN A 57 2.13 -3.34 24.49
N ARG A 58 1.79 -3.24 25.79
CA ARG A 58 1.82 -4.37 26.71
C ARG A 58 0.92 -5.53 26.27
N ALA A 59 -0.26 -5.22 25.75
CA ALA A 59 -1.19 -6.24 25.27
C ALA A 59 -0.62 -7.01 24.07
N ALA A 60 0.03 -6.30 23.13
CA ALA A 60 0.70 -6.94 22.01
C ALA A 60 1.84 -7.85 22.42
N ILE A 61 2.63 -7.45 23.42
CA ILE A 61 3.70 -8.29 23.97
C ILE A 61 3.10 -9.57 24.57
N GLN A 62 2.10 -9.45 25.44
CA GLN A 62 1.42 -10.61 26.03
C GLN A 62 0.81 -11.55 24.98
N ALA A 63 0.16 -11.00 23.94
CA ALA A 63 -0.40 -11.80 22.86
C ALA A 63 0.69 -12.55 22.08
N SER A 64 1.83 -11.92 21.85
CA SER A 64 2.95 -12.56 21.14
C SER A 64 3.63 -13.66 21.95
N GLU A 65 3.69 -13.52 23.26
CA GLU A 65 4.21 -14.56 24.18
C GLU A 65 3.31 -15.81 24.21
N GLN A 66 1.99 -15.61 24.02
CA GLN A 66 1.00 -16.69 24.00
C GLN A 66 0.85 -17.33 22.61
N TRP A 67 1.47 -16.75 21.57
CA TRP A 67 1.31 -17.24 20.22
C TRP A 67 1.71 -18.72 20.06
N ASP A 68 0.83 -19.48 19.43
CA ASP A 68 1.03 -20.87 19.06
C ASP A 68 0.75 -21.06 17.56
N PRO A 69 1.77 -21.28 16.73
CA PRO A 69 1.59 -21.50 15.29
C PRO A 69 0.82 -22.78 14.97
N ALA A 70 0.88 -23.81 15.84
CA ALA A 70 0.13 -25.04 15.62
C ALA A 70 -1.38 -24.81 15.82
N ALA A 71 -1.75 -23.99 16.79
CA ALA A 71 -3.13 -23.58 17.00
C ALA A 71 -3.67 -22.75 15.80
N ASP A 72 -2.87 -21.82 15.25
CA ASP A 72 -3.25 -21.08 14.06
C ASP A 72 -3.46 -22.01 12.85
N ILE A 73 -2.60 -23.00 12.66
CA ILE A 73 -2.76 -24.00 11.56
C ILE A 73 -4.02 -24.81 11.76
N ALA A 74 -4.26 -25.32 12.96
CA ALA A 74 -5.46 -26.10 13.28
C ALA A 74 -6.75 -25.30 13.09
N ALA A 75 -6.71 -23.99 13.31
CA ALA A 75 -7.82 -23.07 13.07
C ALA A 75 -7.97 -22.62 11.59
N GLY A 76 -7.07 -23.04 10.69
CA GLY A 76 -7.05 -22.57 9.30
C GLY A 76 -6.60 -21.10 9.15
N GLU A 77 -5.90 -20.55 10.14
CA GLU A 77 -5.53 -19.14 10.23
C GLU A 77 -4.04 -18.87 9.97
N GLN A 78 -3.36 -19.78 9.31
CA GLN A 78 -1.94 -19.64 8.94
C GLN A 78 -1.63 -18.39 8.10
N CYS A 79 -2.66 -17.77 7.50
CA CYS A 79 -2.50 -16.52 6.74
C CYS A 79 -2.40 -15.26 7.61
N LYS A 80 -2.54 -15.33 8.92
CA LYS A 80 -2.44 -14.18 9.84
C LYS A 80 -1.16 -13.36 9.68
N ALA A 81 -0.04 -14.01 9.35
CA ALA A 81 1.24 -13.33 9.15
C ALA A 81 1.38 -12.62 7.79
N TRP A 82 0.44 -12.83 6.88
CA TRP A 82 0.47 -12.32 5.52
C TRP A 82 -0.53 -11.18 5.30
N GLY A 83 -1.10 -10.65 6.36
CA GLY A 83 -1.99 -9.50 6.30
C GLY A 83 -1.30 -8.25 5.78
N ALA A 84 -2.09 -7.24 5.42
CA ALA A 84 -1.61 -6.03 4.77
C ALA A 84 -0.36 -5.38 5.43
N PRO A 85 -0.27 -5.22 6.77
CA PRO A 85 0.92 -4.64 7.39
C PRO A 85 2.13 -5.58 7.34
N GLY A 86 1.90 -6.90 7.48
CA GLY A 86 2.95 -7.90 7.49
C GLY A 86 3.57 -8.11 6.11
N VAL A 87 2.75 -8.32 5.07
CA VAL A 87 3.22 -8.65 3.73
C VAL A 87 4.08 -7.54 3.10
N MET A 88 3.81 -6.27 3.42
CA MET A 88 4.59 -5.12 2.95
C MET A 88 6.00 -5.07 3.55
N ARG A 89 6.26 -5.78 4.64
CA ARG A 89 7.58 -5.86 5.29
C ARG A 89 8.40 -7.07 4.85
N MET A 90 7.79 -8.01 4.15
CA MET A 90 8.46 -9.23 3.71
C MET A 90 9.42 -8.96 2.54
N PRO A 91 10.60 -9.64 2.50
CA PRO A 91 11.46 -9.62 1.32
C PRO A 91 10.80 -10.47 0.23
N THR A 92 10.10 -9.82 -0.67
CA THR A 92 9.30 -10.50 -1.70
C THR A 92 9.39 -9.77 -3.03
N ARG A 93 8.98 -10.45 -4.08
CA ARG A 93 8.61 -9.77 -5.33
C ARG A 93 7.17 -9.31 -5.23
N ILE A 94 6.93 -8.13 -5.78
CA ILE A 94 5.61 -7.51 -5.85
C ILE A 94 5.37 -7.20 -7.32
N ARG A 95 4.28 -7.72 -7.87
CA ARG A 95 3.79 -7.29 -9.17
C ARG A 95 2.74 -6.20 -8.96
N VAL A 96 2.96 -5.06 -9.59
CA VAL A 96 2.03 -3.92 -9.57
C VAL A 96 1.43 -3.76 -10.95
N SER A 97 0.11 -3.71 -11.01
CA SER A 97 -0.64 -3.51 -12.26
C SER A 97 -1.93 -2.76 -12.01
N TRP A 98 -2.45 -2.09 -13.00
CA TRP A 98 -3.79 -1.55 -12.94
C TRP A 98 -4.80 -2.66 -13.24
N GLN A 99 -5.74 -2.90 -12.32
CA GLN A 99 -6.89 -3.76 -12.55
C GLN A 99 -7.94 -3.05 -13.41
N ASP A 100 -8.12 -1.77 -13.16
CA ASP A 100 -8.92 -0.82 -13.90
C ASP A 100 -8.37 0.61 -13.70
N ILE A 101 -8.98 1.62 -14.31
CA ILE A 101 -8.51 3.01 -14.28
C ILE A 101 -8.53 3.67 -12.88
N GLN A 102 -9.12 3.03 -11.88
CA GLN A 102 -9.26 3.52 -10.49
C GLN A 102 -8.79 2.51 -9.45
N THR A 103 -8.30 1.32 -9.85
CA THR A 103 -7.89 0.28 -8.93
C THR A 103 -6.49 -0.23 -9.26
N LEU A 104 -5.53 0.03 -8.39
CA LEU A 104 -4.18 -0.51 -8.48
C LEU A 104 -4.12 -1.84 -7.74
N LYS A 105 -3.62 -2.88 -8.41
CA LYS A 105 -3.47 -4.23 -7.88
C LYS A 105 -2.02 -4.52 -7.54
N LEU A 106 -1.78 -5.04 -6.33
CA LEU A 106 -0.51 -5.53 -5.85
C LEU A 106 -0.60 -7.03 -5.61
N GLU A 107 0.23 -7.80 -6.29
CA GLU A 107 0.34 -9.25 -6.13
C GLU A 107 1.69 -9.59 -5.50
N PHE A 108 1.68 -10.32 -4.39
CA PHE A 108 2.87 -10.67 -3.61
C PHE A 108 3.17 -12.15 -3.77
N ASP A 109 4.42 -12.52 -4.07
CA ASP A 109 4.84 -13.92 -4.11
C ASP A 109 4.75 -14.56 -2.71
N ASN A 110 5.16 -13.82 -1.67
CA ASN A 110 5.05 -14.28 -0.30
C ASN A 110 3.59 -14.36 0.15
N GLY A 111 3.18 -15.55 0.59
CA GLY A 111 1.83 -15.82 1.03
C GLY A 111 0.79 -15.79 -0.08
N THR A 112 1.20 -15.63 -1.35
CA THR A 112 0.30 -15.57 -2.52
C THR A 112 -0.86 -14.59 -2.31
N GLN A 113 -0.53 -13.40 -1.82
CA GLN A 113 -1.52 -12.39 -1.45
C GLN A 113 -1.76 -11.39 -2.57
N THR A 114 -2.99 -10.90 -2.65
CA THR A 114 -3.37 -9.81 -3.55
C THR A 114 -4.00 -8.67 -2.75
N ARG A 115 -3.56 -7.44 -3.01
CA ARG A 115 -4.17 -6.23 -2.46
C ARG A 115 -4.70 -5.35 -3.58
N LEU A 116 -5.87 -4.77 -3.35
CA LEU A 116 -6.47 -3.78 -4.23
C LEU A 116 -6.46 -2.42 -3.54
N LEU A 117 -5.91 -1.43 -4.22
CA LEU A 117 -5.88 -0.05 -3.75
C LEU A 117 -6.90 0.75 -4.57
N HIS A 118 -7.96 1.19 -3.91
CA HIS A 118 -9.10 1.85 -4.54
C HIS A 118 -8.94 3.36 -4.48
N PHE A 119 -8.89 4.01 -5.62
CA PHE A 119 -8.87 5.47 -5.76
C PHE A 119 -10.28 6.05 -5.90
N ASP A 120 -11.25 5.20 -6.26
CA ASP A 120 -12.64 5.61 -6.28
C ASP A 120 -13.16 5.80 -4.85
N ARG A 121 -13.61 7.01 -4.54
CA ARG A 121 -14.20 7.35 -3.23
C ARG A 121 -15.55 6.68 -2.99
N ALA A 122 -16.22 6.23 -4.04
CA ALA A 122 -17.48 5.49 -3.96
C ALA A 122 -17.26 3.99 -3.72
N ALA A 123 -16.03 3.49 -3.85
CA ALA A 123 -15.72 2.08 -3.59
C ALA A 123 -16.08 1.72 -2.15
N GLN A 124 -16.81 0.63 -1.99
CA GLN A 124 -17.28 0.17 -0.69
C GLN A 124 -16.41 -0.96 -0.15
N PRO A 125 -16.12 -0.96 1.14
CA PRO A 125 -15.43 -2.07 1.77
C PRO A 125 -16.26 -3.36 1.70
N PRO A 126 -15.62 -4.54 1.61
CA PRO A 126 -16.32 -5.81 1.63
C PRO A 126 -17.09 -6.00 2.94
N ALA A 127 -18.20 -6.74 2.89
CA ALA A 127 -19.03 -6.98 4.06
C ALA A 127 -18.25 -7.71 5.18
N ARG A 128 -17.35 -8.64 4.81
CA ARG A 128 -16.51 -9.38 5.75
C ARG A 128 -15.07 -8.86 5.72
N PRO A 129 -14.50 -8.56 6.90
CA PRO A 129 -13.07 -8.24 7.01
C PRO A 129 -12.21 -9.43 6.56
N ASP A 130 -11.08 -9.13 5.93
CA ASP A 130 -10.03 -10.09 5.60
C ASP A 130 -8.66 -9.60 6.06
N TYR A 131 -7.59 -10.35 5.79
CA TYR A 131 -6.24 -9.96 6.21
C TYR A 131 -5.65 -8.83 5.39
N GLN A 132 -6.11 -8.60 4.16
CA GLN A 132 -5.66 -7.49 3.33
C GLN A 132 -6.46 -6.22 3.57
N GLY A 133 -7.68 -6.36 4.10
CA GLY A 133 -8.58 -5.27 4.38
C GLY A 133 -9.02 -4.50 3.14
N PHE A 134 -9.66 -3.37 3.36
CA PHE A 134 -10.04 -2.44 2.31
C PHE A 134 -9.08 -1.25 2.29
N SER A 135 -8.40 -1.03 1.16
CA SER A 135 -7.40 0.01 1.02
C SER A 135 -7.89 1.15 0.13
N ALA A 136 -8.26 2.27 0.74
CA ALA A 136 -8.52 3.52 0.03
C ALA A 136 -7.19 4.22 -0.29
N ALA A 137 -7.02 4.65 -1.53
CA ALA A 137 -5.78 5.23 -2.03
C ALA A 137 -5.99 6.62 -2.62
N ARG A 138 -4.96 7.45 -2.57
CA ARG A 138 -4.90 8.72 -3.30
C ARG A 138 -3.46 9.07 -3.62
N TRP A 139 -3.28 9.81 -4.71
CA TRP A 139 -2.02 10.46 -4.98
C TRP A 139 -1.87 11.71 -4.11
N GLU A 140 -0.69 11.89 -3.54
CA GLU A 140 -0.29 13.13 -2.87
C GLU A 140 0.82 13.74 -3.71
N THR A 141 0.57 14.93 -4.26
CA THR A 141 1.60 15.71 -4.97
C THR A 141 2.29 16.62 -3.98
N VAL A 142 3.62 16.64 -4.02
CA VAL A 142 4.40 17.60 -3.23
C VAL A 142 4.57 18.86 -4.08
N PRO A 143 4.19 20.04 -3.58
CA PRO A 143 4.45 21.31 -4.28
C PRO A 143 5.94 21.46 -4.57
N GLU A 144 6.28 21.97 -5.76
CA GLU A 144 7.67 22.31 -6.10
C GLU A 144 8.26 23.24 -5.03
N GLY A 145 9.38 22.82 -4.43
CA GLY A 145 10.11 23.59 -3.43
C GLY A 145 10.12 23.06 -2.01
N GLN A 146 9.30 22.06 -1.66
CA GLN A 146 9.36 21.41 -0.34
C GLN A 146 9.76 19.93 -0.50
N GLY A 147 11.04 19.66 -0.29
CA GLY A 147 11.57 18.30 -0.14
C GLY A 147 12.06 17.63 -1.42
N GLN A 148 12.87 18.32 -2.22
CA GLN A 148 13.69 17.66 -3.23
C GLN A 148 14.80 16.85 -2.55
N ILE A 149 14.53 15.58 -2.21
CA ILE A 149 15.58 14.58 -2.23
C ILE A 149 15.66 14.16 -3.71
N ALA A 150 16.72 14.59 -4.38
CA ALA A 150 16.95 14.30 -5.78
C ALA A 150 16.98 12.78 -5.99
N ALA A 151 15.90 12.19 -6.46
CA ALA A 151 15.90 10.89 -7.11
C ALA A 151 16.58 11.08 -8.47
N GLY A 152 17.67 10.36 -8.69
CA GLY A 152 18.60 10.48 -9.80
C GLY A 152 17.96 10.67 -11.17
N GLY A 153 18.51 11.61 -11.93
CA GLY A 153 18.01 12.08 -13.20
C GLY A 153 17.89 10.98 -14.26
N GLY A 154 16.66 10.75 -14.69
CA GLY A 154 16.33 10.16 -15.98
C GLY A 154 16.24 11.27 -17.03
N ARG A 155 16.95 11.12 -18.15
CA ARG A 155 16.89 12.03 -19.29
C ARG A 155 15.49 12.00 -19.93
N GLY A 156 14.67 12.98 -19.64
CA GLY A 156 13.38 13.19 -20.28
C GLY A 156 12.72 14.44 -19.69
N GLY A 157 12.88 15.58 -20.38
CA GLY A 157 12.55 16.90 -19.85
C GLY A 157 11.04 17.17 -19.75
N GLY A 158 10.50 16.96 -18.55
CA GLY A 158 9.27 17.52 -18.05
C GLY A 158 9.47 17.83 -16.57
N PRO A 159 8.70 18.76 -15.95
CA PRO A 159 8.81 18.97 -14.52
C PRO A 159 8.54 17.63 -13.81
N ALA A 160 9.52 17.13 -13.07
CA ALA A 160 9.39 15.92 -12.28
C ALA A 160 8.35 16.20 -11.17
N LEU A 161 7.13 15.75 -11.39
CA LEU A 161 6.13 15.73 -10.33
C LEU A 161 6.62 14.75 -9.26
N SER A 162 7.17 15.25 -8.17
CA SER A 162 7.39 14.42 -6.99
C SER A 162 6.05 14.22 -6.30
N GLY A 163 5.75 12.98 -5.95
CA GLY A 163 4.49 12.66 -5.29
C GLY A 163 4.58 11.36 -4.51
N GLY A 164 3.59 11.11 -3.67
CA GLY A 164 3.45 9.91 -2.87
C GLY A 164 2.12 9.21 -3.14
N LEU A 165 2.08 7.94 -2.82
CA LEU A 165 0.85 7.17 -2.75
C LEU A 165 0.44 7.03 -1.28
N LYS A 166 -0.63 7.73 -0.89
CA LYS A 166 -1.22 7.55 0.44
C LYS A 166 -2.26 6.45 0.40
N VAL A 167 -2.12 5.49 1.29
CA VAL A 167 -3.04 4.36 1.42
C VAL A 167 -3.53 4.30 2.86
N VAL A 168 -4.85 4.22 3.05
CA VAL A 168 -5.49 3.98 4.33
C VAL A 168 -6.22 2.65 4.25
N THR A 169 -5.81 1.70 5.09
CA THR A 169 -6.41 0.36 5.11
C THR A 169 -7.28 0.19 6.34
N THR A 170 -8.52 -0.25 6.11
CA THR A 170 -9.51 -0.50 7.14
C THR A 170 -10.07 -1.92 6.99
N ARG A 171 -10.93 -2.35 7.90
CA ARG A 171 -11.60 -3.66 7.82
C ARG A 171 -10.64 -4.85 7.73
N MET A 172 -9.48 -4.74 8.37
CA MET A 172 -8.55 -5.86 8.51
C MET A 172 -9.01 -6.80 9.63
N ARG A 173 -8.82 -8.11 9.40
CA ARG A 173 -8.87 -9.10 10.48
C ARG A 173 -7.61 -8.97 11.35
N PRO A 174 -7.67 -9.27 12.64
CA PRO A 174 -6.48 -9.35 13.49
C PRO A 174 -5.45 -10.33 12.92
N GLY A 175 -4.19 -9.93 12.91
CA GLY A 175 -3.10 -10.73 12.35
C GLY A 175 -1.75 -10.30 12.95
N TYR A 176 -0.65 -10.72 12.30
CA TYR A 176 0.70 -10.47 12.80
C TYR A 176 1.47 -9.51 11.91
N MET A 177 2.17 -8.58 12.53
CA MET A 177 3.15 -7.71 11.87
C MET A 177 4.40 -8.50 11.44
N ARG A 178 4.71 -9.58 12.18
CA ARG A 178 5.81 -10.51 11.94
C ARG A 178 5.34 -11.94 12.12
N ARG A 179 6.04 -12.87 11.47
CA ARG A 179 5.77 -14.32 11.57
C ARG A 179 6.23 -14.95 12.89
N ASN A 180 6.19 -14.20 13.97
CA ASN A 180 6.61 -14.62 15.31
C ASN A 180 5.56 -14.28 16.38
N GLY A 181 4.33 -14.01 15.96
CA GLY A 181 3.21 -13.74 16.85
C GLY A 181 3.03 -12.28 17.27
N VAL A 182 3.92 -11.36 16.89
CA VAL A 182 3.73 -9.94 17.18
C VAL A 182 2.57 -9.39 16.38
N PRO A 183 1.44 -9.01 17.03
CA PRO A 183 0.24 -8.60 16.33
C PRO A 183 0.33 -7.17 15.78
N TYR A 184 -0.53 -6.85 14.83
CA TYR A 184 -0.95 -5.48 14.55
C TYR A 184 -2.36 -5.27 15.10
N SER A 185 -2.66 -4.05 15.52
CA SER A 185 -3.99 -3.67 16.04
C SER A 185 -4.94 -3.26 14.92
#